data_6548ab7c4f89cab974591b143abedd23
#
_entry.id   6548ab7c4f89cab974591b143abedd23
#
_cell.length_a   1.000
_cell.length_b   1.000
_cell.length_c   1.000
_cell.angle_alpha   90.00
_cell.angle_beta   90.00
_cell.angle_gamma   90.00
#
_symmetry.space_group_name_H-M   'P 1'
#
loop_
_entity.id
_entity.type
_entity.pdbx_description
1 polymer ?
#
loop_
_entity_poly.entity_id
_entity_poly.type
_entity_poly.pdbx_seq_one_letter_code
_entity_poly.pdbx_strand_id
1 'polypeptide(L)' 'MSKIKPAPLPPDTLLGGYRVVRRVSSGGFGVVYLAVDSEGQQVAIKEYLPSASATRAPGELLPKVPPEKLSLYRLGLKSF' A
#
# COMPACT_ATOMS: atom_id res chain seq x y z
N MET A 1 -6.34 3.63 23.52
CA MET A 1 -5.09 3.78 22.77
C MET A 1 -5.38 3.66 21.27
N SER A 2 -5.00 4.66 20.52
CA SER A 2 -5.28 4.66 19.11
C SER A 2 -4.29 3.77 18.36
N LYS A 3 -4.81 3.00 17.40
CA LYS A 3 -3.99 2.23 16.49
C LYS A 3 -3.55 3.12 15.33
N ILE A 4 -2.26 3.13 15.04
CA ILE A 4 -1.75 3.83 13.87
C ILE A 4 -2.06 2.96 12.65
N LYS A 5 -2.89 3.48 11.75
CA LYS A 5 -3.19 2.79 10.49
C LYS A 5 -2.11 3.11 9.47
N PRO A 6 -1.76 2.15 8.60
CA PRO A 6 -0.83 2.45 7.52
C PRO A 6 -1.43 3.48 6.57
N ALA A 7 -0.64 4.50 6.23
CA ALA A 7 -1.07 5.54 5.32
C ALA A 7 -0.98 5.05 3.87
N PRO A 8 -1.96 5.39 3.01
CA PRO A 8 -1.85 5.09 1.58
C PRO A 8 -0.78 5.96 0.93
N LEU A 9 -0.33 5.54 -0.25
CA LEU A 9 0.58 6.36 -1.04
C LEU A 9 -0.14 7.63 -1.49
N PRO A 10 0.52 8.80 -1.40
CA PRO A 10 -0.10 10.04 -1.84
C PRO A 10 -0.22 10.11 -3.37
N PRO A 11 -1.11 10.97 -3.89
CA PRO A 11 -1.14 11.25 -5.32
C PRO A 11 0.24 11.66 -5.84
N ASP A 12 0.49 11.35 -7.10
CA ASP A 12 1.74 11.62 -7.81
C ASP A 12 2.95 10.79 -7.36
N THR A 13 2.76 9.81 -6.48
CA THR A 13 3.81 8.85 -6.16
C THR A 13 4.16 8.04 -7.42
N LEU A 14 5.46 7.91 -7.69
CA LEU A 14 5.94 7.13 -8.84
C LEU A 14 6.30 5.71 -8.40
N LEU A 15 5.72 4.74 -9.10
CA LEU A 15 5.96 3.31 -8.89
C LEU A 15 6.38 2.69 -10.22
N GLY A 16 7.69 2.60 -10.45
CA GLY A 16 8.17 2.13 -11.75
C GLY A 16 7.69 3.05 -12.86
N GLY A 17 7.03 2.50 -13.87
CA GLY A 17 6.45 3.27 -14.97
C GLY A 17 5.08 3.87 -14.71
N TYR A 18 4.61 3.89 -13.46
CA TYR A 18 3.26 4.32 -13.11
C TYR A 18 3.27 5.48 -12.15
N ARG A 19 2.27 6.36 -12.28
CA ARG A 19 2.05 7.47 -11.36
C ARG A 19 0.70 7.28 -10.66
N VAL A 20 0.69 7.27 -9.35
CA VAL A 20 -0.54 7.15 -8.56
C VAL A 20 -1.39 8.41 -8.75
N VAL A 21 -2.65 8.23 -9.13
CA VAL A 21 -3.62 9.33 -9.25
C VAL A 21 -4.37 9.51 -7.94
N ARG A 22 -4.95 8.42 -7.42
CA ARG A 22 -5.69 8.46 -6.16
C ARG A 22 -5.92 7.06 -5.62
N ARG A 23 -6.27 6.98 -4.35
CA ARG A 23 -6.75 5.75 -3.74
C ARG A 23 -8.19 5.50 -4.20
N VAL A 24 -8.48 4.28 -4.60
CA VAL A 24 -9.83 3.84 -4.97
C VAL A 24 -10.53 3.18 -3.79
N SER A 25 -9.84 2.29 -3.10
CA SER A 25 -10.38 1.58 -1.94
C SER A 25 -9.25 1.12 -1.03
N SER A 26 -9.60 0.82 0.22
CA SER A 26 -8.67 0.23 1.17
C SER A 26 -9.43 -0.71 2.10
N GLY A 27 -8.73 -1.72 2.60
CA GLY A 27 -9.24 -2.69 3.53
C GLY A 27 -8.16 -3.17 4.47
N GLY A 28 -8.46 -4.21 5.26
CA GLY A 28 -7.52 -4.74 6.24
C GLY A 28 -6.24 -5.31 5.66
N PHE A 29 -6.22 -5.70 4.37
CA PHE A 29 -5.07 -6.33 3.73
C PHE A 29 -4.34 -5.43 2.75
N GLY A 30 -4.93 -4.34 2.31
CA GLY A 30 -4.24 -3.51 1.36
C GLY A 30 -5.04 -2.35 0.81
N VAL A 31 -4.48 -1.75 -0.22
CA VAL A 31 -5.00 -0.55 -0.84
C VAL A 31 -5.04 -0.75 -2.36
N VAL A 32 -6.10 -0.28 -3.00
CA VAL A 32 -6.20 -0.23 -4.45
C VAL A 32 -6.09 1.21 -4.91
N TYR A 33 -5.23 1.45 -5.88
CA TYR A 33 -5.00 2.77 -6.44
C TYR A 33 -5.41 2.81 -7.90
N LEU A 34 -5.90 3.98 -8.34
CA LEU A 34 -5.93 4.34 -9.74
C LEU A 34 -4.56 4.95 -10.07
N ALA A 35 -3.93 4.47 -11.12
CA ALA A 35 -2.65 4.98 -11.58
C ALA A 35 -2.67 5.12 -13.10
N VAL A 36 -1.70 5.83 -13.64
CA VAL A 36 -1.53 6.00 -15.08
C VAL A 36 -0.10 5.63 -15.47
N ASP A 37 0.05 5.04 -16.64
CA ASP A 37 1.36 4.77 -17.21
C ASP A 37 1.90 6.00 -17.96
N SER A 38 3.08 5.85 -18.60
CA SER A 38 3.71 6.94 -19.34
C SER A 38 2.89 7.42 -20.55
N GLU A 39 1.96 6.62 -21.03
CA GLU A 39 1.09 6.97 -22.15
C GLU A 39 -0.28 7.49 -21.69
N GLY A 40 -0.45 7.66 -20.38
CA GLY A 40 -1.71 8.14 -19.83
C GLY A 40 -2.80 7.08 -19.68
N GLN A 41 -2.49 5.82 -19.92
CA GLN A 41 -3.47 4.74 -19.75
C GLN A 41 -3.69 4.46 -18.26
N GLN A 42 -4.96 4.29 -17.90
CA GLN A 42 -5.35 4.02 -16.52
C GLN A 42 -5.18 2.54 -16.19
N VAL A 43 -4.62 2.29 -15.01
CA VAL A 43 -4.47 0.93 -14.47
C VAL A 43 -4.86 0.93 -13.00
N ALA A 44 -5.23 -0.23 -12.48
CA ALA A 44 -5.44 -0.43 -11.05
C ALA A 44 -4.18 -1.08 -10.48
N ILE A 45 -3.66 -0.52 -9.38
CA ILE A 45 -2.54 -1.10 -8.65
C ILE A 45 -3.04 -1.52 -7.28
N LYS A 46 -2.82 -2.79 -6.94
CA LYS A 46 -3.19 -3.35 -5.66
C LYS A 46 -1.93 -3.49 -4.80
N GLU A 47 -1.91 -2.80 -3.68
CA GLU A 47 -0.78 -2.83 -2.75
C GLU A 47 -1.11 -3.69 -1.54
N TYR A 48 -0.22 -4.62 -1.18
CA TYR A 48 -0.33 -5.38 0.05
C TYR A 48 0.16 -4.54 1.22
N LEU A 49 -0.76 -4.15 2.10
CA LEU A 49 -0.46 -3.30 3.24
C LEU A 49 -1.37 -3.71 4.41
N PRO A 50 -1.09 -4.87 5.03
CA PRO A 50 -1.98 -5.41 6.07
C PRO A 50 -1.85 -4.61 7.36
N SER A 51 -2.97 -4.02 7.80
CA SER A 51 -2.99 -3.17 8.99
C SER A 51 -2.66 -3.92 10.28
N ALA A 52 -2.82 -5.24 10.29
CA ALA A 52 -2.49 -6.05 11.46
C ALA A 52 -0.98 -6.23 11.67
N SER A 53 -0.17 -6.11 10.62
CA SER A 53 1.26 -6.43 10.68
C SER A 53 2.17 -5.38 10.07
N ALA A 54 1.64 -4.33 9.45
CA ALA A 54 2.46 -3.31 8.80
C ALA A 54 1.95 -1.91 9.12
N THR A 55 2.87 -0.95 9.13
CA THR A 55 2.56 0.47 9.27
C THR A 55 3.30 1.26 8.22
N ARG A 56 2.80 2.44 7.92
CA ARG A 56 3.48 3.40 7.06
C ARG A 56 3.01 4.79 7.42
N ALA A 57 3.95 5.68 7.72
CA ALA A 57 3.64 7.07 7.98
C ALA A 57 3.29 7.80 6.69
N PRO A 58 2.48 8.88 6.73
CA PRO A 58 2.21 9.68 5.55
C PRO A 58 3.50 10.18 4.91
N GLY A 59 3.60 10.04 3.58
CA GLY A 59 4.76 10.47 2.82
C GLY A 59 5.89 9.46 2.72
N GLU A 60 5.85 8.36 3.48
CA GLU A 60 6.81 7.28 3.35
C GLU A 60 6.42 6.34 2.22
N LEU A 61 7.41 5.83 1.49
CA LEU A 61 7.17 4.91 0.38
C LEU A 61 7.06 3.46 0.86
N LEU A 62 7.94 3.03 1.74
CA LEU A 62 8.02 1.63 2.17
C LEU A 62 7.28 1.42 3.49
N PRO A 63 6.50 0.33 3.59
CA PRO A 63 5.89 -0.03 4.87
C PRO A 63 6.94 -0.56 5.84
N LYS A 64 6.61 -0.47 7.13
CA LYS A 64 7.41 -1.02 8.22
C LYS A 64 6.68 -2.18 8.84
N VAL A 65 7.40 -3.28 9.06
CA VAL A 65 6.86 -4.49 9.67
C VAL A 65 7.70 -4.80 10.91
N PRO A 66 7.10 -4.78 12.11
CA PRO A 66 7.84 -5.16 13.32
C PRO A 66 8.34 -6.61 13.19
N PRO A 67 9.55 -6.92 13.71
CA PRO A 67 10.10 -8.27 13.60
C PRO A 67 9.17 -9.36 14.12
N GLU A 68 8.46 -9.11 15.22
CA GLU A 68 7.53 -10.07 15.83
C GLU A 68 6.30 -10.34 14.96
N LYS A 69 6.03 -9.51 13.98
CA LYS A 69 4.88 -9.67 13.07
C LYS A 69 5.27 -10.12 11.68
N LEU A 70 6.55 -10.37 11.44
CA LEU A 70 7.05 -10.68 10.10
C LEU A 70 6.47 -11.98 9.55
N SER A 71 6.30 -13.01 10.38
CA SER A 71 5.70 -14.28 9.95
C SER A 71 4.24 -14.08 9.53
N LEU A 72 3.50 -13.30 10.28
CA LEU A 72 2.11 -12.97 9.95
C LEU A 72 2.04 -12.19 8.62
N TYR A 73 2.93 -11.23 8.44
CA TYR A 73 3.01 -10.43 7.22
C TYR A 73 3.25 -11.32 6.00
N ARG A 74 4.24 -12.21 6.09
CA ARG A 74 4.59 -13.12 4.99
C ARG A 74 3.48 -14.12 4.67
N LEU A 75 2.78 -14.60 5.70
CA LEU A 75 1.67 -15.53 5.50
C LEU A 75 0.54 -14.88 4.70
N GLY A 76 0.18 -13.65 5.04
CA GLY A 76 -0.84 -12.92 4.31
C GLY A 76 -0.43 -12.59 2.88
N LEU A 77 0.86 -12.32 2.66
CA LEU A 77 1.37 -12.02 1.32
C LEU A 77 1.18 -13.18 0.36
N LYS A 78 1.30 -14.42 0.83
CA LYS A 78 1.08 -15.61 -0.02
C LYS A 78 -0.35 -15.70 -0.55
N SER A 79 -1.31 -15.14 0.17
CA SER A 79 -2.72 -15.19 -0.19
C SER A 79 -3.21 -13.94 -0.92
N PHE A 80 -2.35 -12.97 -1.02
CA PHE A 80 -2.71 -11.68 -1.62
C PHE A 80 -2.65 -11.76 -3.14
#